data_53f50a3eb8681aac356f0f73bea9079c
#
_entry.id   53f50a3eb8681aac356f0f73bea9079c
#
_cell.length_a   1.000
_cell.length_b   1.000
_cell.length_c   1.000
_cell.angle_alpha   90.00
_cell.angle_beta   90.00
_cell.angle_gamma   90.00
#
_symmetry.space_group_name_H-M   'P 1'
#
loop_
_entity.id
_entity.type
_entity.pdbx_description
1 polymer ?
#
loop_
_entity_poly.entity_id
_entity_poly.type
_entity_poly.pdbx_seq_one_letter_code
_entity_poly.pdbx_strand_id
1 'polypeptide(L)'
;MAGESSSAAIAVAVEELTLTVKWSGKEYTVRVCGDDTVGELKRRICEITNVLPKRQKLLYPKIGSKLADESLLLSQIPLKSSFKMTMIGSVEDDIIVDQVESPDIVDDFELQQEEAVDIKDKEVNKQKLRRRVEQHKIVLHNPCREGKKLLVLDIDYTLFDHRSIAENPLELMRPYLHEFLTAAYAEYDIIIWSATSMKWVELKMGQLGVLDNPNYKITAMMDHMAMITVQSDHYGVFDCKPLGLIWALFPEFYSPKNTIMFDDLRRNFVMNPQNGLAIRPFRKAHTNRSSDQELMKLTQYLLAIADLDDLSVLDHKNWESFNEDTTEQGDCSAIRGGKPHCCEKKPVIVDLLPGAPYNKQEANCCKGGVLTSMTQDPGKYGASFRMSIGSVYA
;
A
#
# COMPACT_ATOMS: atom_id res chain seq x y z
N MET A 1 -42.45 -5.41 -37.93
CA MET A 1 -42.41 -6.15 -36.65
C MET A 1 -41.07 -6.82 -36.57
N ALA A 2 -40.12 -6.17 -35.95
CA ALA A 2 -38.80 -6.70 -35.69
C ALA A 2 -38.78 -7.10 -34.22
N GLY A 3 -38.58 -8.39 -33.95
CA GLY A 3 -38.53 -8.92 -32.60
C GLY A 3 -37.16 -8.63 -32.00
N GLU A 4 -37.13 -7.86 -30.93
CA GLU A 4 -35.96 -7.69 -30.08
C GLU A 4 -35.73 -8.99 -29.31
N SER A 5 -34.69 -9.71 -29.67
CA SER A 5 -34.15 -10.82 -28.93
C SER A 5 -33.37 -10.29 -27.73
N SER A 6 -34.04 -10.17 -26.59
CA SER A 6 -33.40 -9.92 -25.31
C SER A 6 -32.58 -11.14 -24.92
N SER A 7 -31.28 -11.11 -25.13
CA SER A 7 -30.32 -12.05 -24.58
C SER A 7 -30.13 -11.71 -23.10
N ALA A 8 -31.01 -12.25 -22.25
CA ALA A 8 -30.78 -12.30 -20.82
C ALA A 8 -29.63 -13.29 -20.59
N ALA A 9 -28.43 -12.77 -20.29
CA ALA A 9 -27.33 -13.58 -19.77
C ALA A 9 -27.80 -14.19 -18.44
N ILE A 10 -28.10 -15.48 -18.47
CA ILE A 10 -28.39 -16.27 -17.28
C ILE A 10 -27.08 -16.25 -16.48
N ALA A 11 -27.09 -15.50 -15.37
CA ALA A 11 -26.06 -15.62 -14.36
C ALA A 11 -26.09 -17.06 -13.84
N VAL A 12 -25.16 -17.89 -14.30
CA VAL A 12 -24.94 -19.23 -13.78
C VAL A 12 -24.64 -19.06 -12.31
N ALA A 13 -25.53 -19.51 -11.43
CA ALA A 13 -25.33 -19.50 -10.00
C ALA A 13 -24.03 -20.28 -9.73
N VAL A 14 -23.02 -19.61 -9.23
CA VAL A 14 -21.72 -20.22 -8.91
C VAL A 14 -21.93 -21.12 -7.71
N GLU A 15 -21.67 -22.43 -7.88
CA GLU A 15 -21.88 -23.43 -6.83
C GLU A 15 -20.95 -23.15 -5.66
N GLU A 16 -21.53 -22.90 -4.49
CA GLU A 16 -20.81 -22.73 -3.22
C GLU A 16 -20.45 -24.11 -2.66
N LEU A 17 -19.17 -24.32 -2.36
CA LEU A 17 -18.65 -25.55 -1.77
C LEU A 17 -18.18 -25.29 -0.34
N THR A 18 -18.60 -26.14 0.58
CA THR A 18 -18.09 -26.15 1.95
C THR A 18 -17.09 -27.30 2.10
N LEU A 19 -15.83 -26.99 2.35
CA LEU A 19 -14.73 -27.93 2.48
C LEU A 19 -14.29 -28.04 3.93
N THR A 20 -13.92 -29.25 4.38
CA THR A 20 -13.28 -29.48 5.68
C THR A 20 -11.78 -29.65 5.48
N VAL A 21 -10.98 -28.81 6.14
CA VAL A 21 -9.51 -28.84 6.12
C VAL A 21 -9.00 -29.29 7.49
N LYS A 22 -8.21 -30.38 7.50
CA LYS A 22 -7.55 -30.88 8.70
C LYS A 22 -6.12 -30.37 8.77
N TRP A 23 -5.80 -29.69 9.87
CA TRP A 23 -4.44 -29.18 10.13
C TRP A 23 -4.13 -29.16 11.64
N SER A 24 -2.93 -29.58 12.02
CA SER A 24 -2.46 -29.62 13.43
C SER A 24 -3.45 -30.28 14.39
N GLY A 25 -4.07 -31.40 13.94
CA GLY A 25 -5.06 -32.14 14.73
C GLY A 25 -6.45 -31.51 14.85
N LYS A 26 -6.67 -30.32 14.29
CA LYS A 26 -7.95 -29.61 14.26
C LYS A 26 -8.61 -29.67 12.88
N GLU A 27 -9.91 -29.48 12.84
CA GLU A 27 -10.70 -29.41 11.61
C GLU A 27 -11.26 -28.00 11.44
N TYR A 28 -11.11 -27.46 10.25
CA TYR A 28 -11.55 -26.12 9.87
C TYR A 28 -12.52 -26.23 8.70
N THR A 29 -13.56 -25.43 8.72
CA THR A 29 -14.54 -25.35 7.63
C THR A 29 -14.24 -24.13 6.78
N VAL A 30 -14.10 -24.33 5.47
CA VAL A 30 -13.83 -23.29 4.49
C VAL A 30 -14.94 -23.27 3.45
N ARG A 31 -15.51 -22.11 3.16
CA ARG A 31 -16.45 -21.90 2.07
C ARG A 31 -15.73 -21.31 0.87
N VAL A 32 -15.96 -21.89 -0.30
CA VAL A 32 -15.38 -21.44 -1.57
C VAL A 32 -16.42 -21.54 -2.67
N CYS A 33 -16.21 -20.85 -3.77
CA CYS A 33 -17.02 -20.93 -4.97
C CYS A 33 -16.31 -21.73 -6.06
N GLY A 34 -17.05 -22.33 -6.98
CA GLY A 34 -16.45 -23.10 -8.08
C GLY A 34 -15.55 -22.27 -9.00
N ASP A 35 -15.77 -20.97 -9.11
CA ASP A 35 -14.94 -20.00 -9.85
C ASP A 35 -13.76 -19.45 -9.06
N ASP A 36 -13.61 -19.82 -7.78
CA ASP A 36 -12.40 -19.53 -7.02
C ASP A 36 -11.23 -20.40 -7.53
N THR A 37 -10.02 -19.87 -7.43
CA THR A 37 -8.79 -20.62 -7.73
C THR A 37 -8.28 -21.38 -6.50
N VAL A 38 -7.34 -22.29 -6.70
CA VAL A 38 -6.60 -22.94 -5.59
C VAL A 38 -5.86 -21.89 -4.75
N GLY A 39 -5.36 -20.81 -5.36
CA GLY A 39 -4.73 -19.69 -4.66
C GLY A 39 -5.70 -19.02 -3.68
N GLU A 40 -6.95 -18.78 -4.10
CA GLU A 40 -7.99 -18.22 -3.22
C GLU A 40 -8.42 -19.18 -2.12
N LEU A 41 -8.52 -20.49 -2.42
CA LEU A 41 -8.74 -21.52 -1.39
C LEU A 41 -7.64 -21.46 -0.32
N LYS A 42 -6.38 -21.40 -0.72
CA LYS A 42 -5.24 -21.29 0.21
C LYS A 42 -5.33 -20.01 1.04
N ARG A 43 -5.75 -18.89 0.45
CA ARG A 43 -5.95 -17.65 1.18
C ARG A 43 -7.01 -17.79 2.25
N ARG A 44 -8.18 -18.36 1.92
CA ARG A 44 -9.24 -18.61 2.91
C ARG A 44 -8.81 -19.57 4.03
N ILE A 45 -7.99 -20.56 3.70
CA ILE A 45 -7.38 -21.43 4.71
C ILE A 45 -6.45 -20.61 5.61
N CYS A 46 -5.69 -19.68 5.05
CA CYS A 46 -4.83 -18.77 5.82
C CYS A 46 -5.65 -17.91 6.79
N GLU A 47 -6.81 -17.43 6.40
CA GLU A 47 -7.74 -16.65 7.24
C GLU A 47 -8.06 -17.33 8.58
N ILE A 48 -8.16 -18.63 8.58
CA ILE A 48 -8.59 -19.41 9.76
C ILE A 48 -7.44 -20.14 10.45
N THR A 49 -6.28 -20.29 9.79
CA THR A 49 -5.15 -21.07 10.31
C THR A 49 -3.89 -20.22 10.56
N ASN A 50 -3.84 -19.02 10.01
CA ASN A 50 -2.67 -18.14 10.02
C ASN A 50 -1.41 -18.75 9.34
N VAL A 51 -1.60 -19.78 8.49
CA VAL A 51 -0.55 -20.36 7.66
C VAL A 51 -0.56 -19.70 6.29
N LEU A 52 0.50 -19.00 5.92
CA LEU A 52 0.59 -18.27 4.65
C LEU A 52 0.38 -19.21 3.44
N PRO A 53 -0.30 -18.76 2.37
CA PRO A 53 -0.58 -19.57 1.18
C PRO A 53 0.65 -20.29 0.61
N LYS A 54 1.79 -19.59 0.53
CA LYS A 54 3.07 -20.14 0.06
C LYS A 54 3.63 -21.29 0.91
N ARG A 55 3.17 -21.42 2.17
CA ARG A 55 3.58 -22.47 3.12
C ARG A 55 2.57 -23.59 3.23
N GLN A 56 1.44 -23.50 2.54
CA GLN A 56 0.40 -24.52 2.55
C GLN A 56 0.65 -25.57 1.48
N LYS A 57 0.81 -26.82 1.89
CA LYS A 57 0.73 -27.98 1.01
C LYS A 57 -0.60 -28.69 1.25
N LEU A 58 -1.52 -28.54 0.31
CA LEU A 58 -2.84 -29.16 0.39
C LEU A 58 -2.82 -30.56 -0.20
N LEU A 59 -3.36 -31.51 0.54
CA LEU A 59 -3.51 -32.90 0.14
C LEU A 59 -4.98 -33.26 0.13
N TYR A 60 -5.46 -33.80 -0.98
CA TYR A 60 -6.84 -34.23 -1.15
C TYR A 60 -6.87 -35.58 -1.88
N PRO A 61 -7.74 -36.53 -1.46
CA PRO A 61 -7.79 -37.86 -2.05
C PRO A 61 -8.00 -37.81 -3.57
N LYS A 62 -7.21 -38.58 -4.32
CA LYS A 62 -7.29 -38.75 -5.78
C LYS A 62 -6.99 -37.55 -6.67
N ILE A 63 -6.52 -36.43 -6.11
CA ILE A 63 -6.24 -35.18 -6.88
C ILE A 63 -4.75 -35.02 -7.18
N GLY A 64 -3.87 -35.63 -6.37
CA GLY A 64 -2.42 -35.55 -6.55
C GLY A 64 -1.88 -34.13 -6.46
N SER A 65 -1.04 -33.75 -7.42
CA SER A 65 -0.35 -32.44 -7.46
C SER A 65 -1.21 -31.28 -7.97
N LYS A 66 -2.46 -31.49 -8.39
CA LYS A 66 -3.31 -30.41 -8.95
C LYS A 66 -3.55 -29.26 -7.97
N LEU A 67 -3.52 -29.52 -6.66
CA LEU A 67 -3.61 -28.45 -5.64
C LEU A 67 -2.30 -27.65 -5.43
N ALA A 68 -1.25 -27.95 -6.18
CA ALA A 68 -0.06 -27.13 -6.25
C ALA A 68 -0.16 -26.02 -7.30
N ASP A 69 -1.03 -26.18 -8.28
CA ASP A 69 -1.32 -25.18 -9.30
C ASP A 69 -2.33 -24.16 -8.74
N GLU A 70 -1.84 -23.02 -8.34
CA GLU A 70 -2.66 -21.96 -7.75
C GLU A 70 -3.61 -21.28 -8.73
N SER A 71 -3.37 -21.44 -10.05
CA SER A 71 -4.23 -20.89 -11.11
C SER A 71 -5.47 -21.73 -11.39
N LEU A 72 -5.45 -23.00 -10.99
CA LEU A 72 -6.51 -23.94 -11.31
C LEU A 72 -7.82 -23.56 -10.62
N LEU A 73 -8.91 -23.51 -11.38
CA LEU A 73 -10.25 -23.25 -10.83
C LEU A 73 -10.75 -24.45 -10.02
N LEU A 74 -11.42 -24.19 -8.91
CA LEU A 74 -11.96 -25.25 -8.04
C LEU A 74 -13.04 -26.08 -8.74
N SER A 75 -13.78 -25.50 -9.70
CA SER A 75 -14.73 -26.21 -10.56
C SER A 75 -14.08 -27.28 -11.45
N GLN A 76 -12.79 -27.17 -11.74
CA GLN A 76 -12.02 -28.13 -12.53
C GLN A 76 -11.45 -29.29 -11.69
N ILE A 77 -11.63 -29.21 -10.38
CA ILE A 77 -11.17 -30.20 -9.42
C ILE A 77 -12.40 -30.93 -8.86
N PRO A 78 -12.42 -32.27 -8.83
CA PRO A 78 -13.57 -33.03 -8.30
C PRO A 78 -13.61 -32.97 -6.75
N LEU A 79 -13.78 -31.77 -6.21
CA LEU A 79 -13.93 -31.55 -4.77
C LEU A 79 -15.32 -31.99 -4.31
N LYS A 80 -15.40 -32.62 -3.15
CA LYS A 80 -16.66 -33.06 -2.51
C LYS A 80 -16.62 -32.71 -1.03
N SER A 81 -17.71 -32.16 -0.51
CA SER A 81 -17.84 -31.82 0.92
C SER A 81 -17.67 -33.02 1.85
N SER A 82 -17.92 -34.26 1.31
CA SER A 82 -17.78 -35.51 2.07
C SER A 82 -16.31 -35.91 2.35
N PHE A 83 -15.35 -35.36 1.67
CA PHE A 83 -13.94 -35.66 1.87
C PHE A 83 -13.22 -34.52 2.61
N LYS A 84 -12.34 -34.93 3.52
CA LYS A 84 -11.50 -33.97 4.24
C LYS A 84 -10.19 -33.70 3.47
N MET A 85 -9.86 -32.45 3.34
CA MET A 85 -8.57 -32.00 2.85
C MET A 85 -7.58 -31.96 4.02
N THR A 86 -6.36 -32.41 3.81
CA THR A 86 -5.28 -32.26 4.81
C THR A 86 -4.34 -31.17 4.38
N MET A 87 -4.05 -30.23 5.27
CA MET A 87 -3.03 -29.24 5.06
C MET A 87 -1.77 -29.60 5.85
N ILE A 88 -0.61 -29.45 5.21
CA ILE A 88 0.70 -29.44 5.83
C ILE A 88 1.24 -28.02 5.69
N GLY A 89 1.66 -27.41 6.79
CA GLY A 89 2.20 -26.07 6.83
C GLY A 89 2.43 -25.61 8.27
N SER A 90 3.26 -24.61 8.45
CA SER A 90 3.57 -23.99 9.74
C SER A 90 3.19 -22.52 9.74
N VAL A 91 2.79 -22.03 10.91
CA VAL A 91 2.55 -20.61 11.13
C VAL A 91 3.87 -19.85 11.02
N GLU A 92 3.84 -18.59 10.64
CA GLU A 92 5.05 -17.78 10.46
C GLU A 92 5.85 -17.60 11.75
N ASP A 93 5.17 -17.61 12.89
CA ASP A 93 5.77 -17.46 14.21
C ASP A 93 6.60 -18.65 14.70
N ASP A 94 6.36 -19.84 14.12
CA ASP A 94 7.05 -21.08 14.52
C ASP A 94 8.40 -21.25 13.82
N ILE A 95 8.80 -20.32 12.98
CA ILE A 95 10.05 -20.39 12.23
C ILE A 95 11.05 -19.41 12.83
N ILE A 96 11.94 -19.92 13.65
CA ILE A 96 13.27 -19.33 13.86
C ILE A 96 13.88 -19.23 12.47
N VAL A 97 14.23 -17.99 12.07
CA VAL A 97 14.61 -17.59 10.72
C VAL A 97 15.72 -18.48 10.18
N ASP A 98 15.36 -19.60 9.55
CA ASP A 98 16.20 -20.22 8.56
C ASP A 98 15.94 -19.51 7.24
N GLN A 99 17.01 -18.97 6.66
CA GLN A 99 17.03 -18.27 5.39
C GLN A 99 16.50 -19.18 4.28
N VAL A 100 15.18 -19.22 4.10
CA VAL A 100 14.63 -19.79 2.88
C VAL A 100 14.86 -18.75 1.80
N GLU A 101 15.68 -19.07 0.82
CA GLU A 101 15.83 -18.31 -0.40
C GLU A 101 14.45 -17.95 -0.92
N SER A 102 14.10 -16.66 -0.83
CA SER A 102 12.95 -16.15 -1.57
C SER A 102 13.24 -16.40 -3.05
N PRO A 103 12.26 -16.88 -3.84
CA PRO A 103 12.48 -16.99 -5.27
C PRO A 103 13.02 -15.66 -5.79
N ASP A 104 13.95 -15.73 -6.72
CA ASP A 104 14.50 -14.56 -7.39
C ASP A 104 13.34 -13.68 -7.82
N ILE A 105 13.29 -12.48 -7.24
CA ILE A 105 12.29 -11.50 -7.64
C ILE A 105 12.69 -11.09 -9.04
N VAL A 106 11.97 -11.60 -10.03
CA VAL A 106 12.04 -11.11 -11.40
C VAL A 106 11.77 -9.62 -11.32
N ASP A 107 12.65 -8.83 -11.91
CA ASP A 107 12.56 -7.37 -11.91
C ASP A 107 11.22 -6.98 -12.52
N ASP A 108 10.30 -6.50 -11.70
CA ASP A 108 8.91 -6.16 -12.06
C ASP A 108 8.81 -4.87 -12.93
N PHE A 109 9.96 -4.35 -13.37
CA PHE A 109 10.02 -3.14 -14.19
C PHE A 109 9.37 -3.27 -15.58
N GLU A 110 8.98 -4.49 -15.98
CA GLU A 110 8.50 -4.77 -17.34
C GLU A 110 7.00 -5.11 -17.45
N LEU A 111 6.17 -4.88 -16.43
CA LEU A 111 4.72 -5.00 -16.62
C LEU A 111 4.26 -4.02 -17.71
N GLN A 112 3.94 -4.56 -18.88
CA GLN A 112 3.46 -3.75 -19.98
C GLN A 112 2.10 -3.15 -19.61
N GLN A 113 1.90 -1.90 -19.97
CA GLN A 113 0.70 -1.14 -19.61
C GLN A 113 -0.59 -1.78 -20.15
N GLU A 114 -0.49 -2.46 -21.29
CA GLU A 114 -1.59 -3.17 -21.95
C GLU A 114 -2.09 -4.36 -21.11
N GLU A 115 -1.18 -5.12 -20.49
CA GLU A 115 -1.53 -6.28 -19.65
C GLU A 115 -2.21 -5.84 -18.34
N ALA A 116 -1.74 -4.76 -17.72
CA ALA A 116 -2.36 -4.21 -16.53
C ALA A 116 -3.79 -3.71 -16.80
N VAL A 117 -4.04 -3.14 -17.99
CA VAL A 117 -5.39 -2.73 -18.42
C VAL A 117 -6.31 -3.95 -18.54
N ASP A 118 -5.82 -5.02 -19.17
CA ASP A 118 -6.61 -6.26 -19.34
C ASP A 118 -6.99 -6.86 -17.97
N ILE A 119 -6.04 -6.97 -17.01
CA ILE A 119 -6.29 -7.56 -15.69
C ILE A 119 -7.38 -6.82 -14.92
N LYS A 120 -7.34 -5.48 -14.87
CA LYS A 120 -8.31 -4.68 -14.11
C LYS A 120 -9.73 -4.78 -14.68
N ASP A 121 -9.84 -5.01 -15.99
CA ASP A 121 -11.12 -5.01 -16.69
C ASP A 121 -11.78 -6.39 -16.75
N LYS A 122 -11.07 -7.47 -16.45
CA LYS A 122 -11.63 -8.83 -16.34
C LYS A 122 -12.75 -8.90 -15.30
N GLU A 123 -13.95 -9.32 -15.72
CA GLU A 123 -15.12 -9.40 -14.83
C GLU A 123 -14.88 -10.35 -13.64
N VAL A 124 -14.10 -11.42 -13.85
CA VAL A 124 -13.69 -12.34 -12.78
C VAL A 124 -12.97 -11.58 -11.65
N ASN A 125 -12.03 -10.67 -11.98
CA ASN A 125 -11.30 -9.90 -10.99
C ASN A 125 -12.20 -8.88 -10.27
N LYS A 126 -13.13 -8.26 -11.01
CA LYS A 126 -14.14 -7.37 -10.41
C LYS A 126 -15.06 -8.11 -9.44
N GLN A 127 -15.46 -9.35 -9.76
CA GLN A 127 -16.25 -10.20 -8.86
C GLN A 127 -15.47 -10.60 -7.62
N LYS A 128 -14.17 -10.95 -7.76
CA LYS A 128 -13.29 -11.22 -6.62
C LYS A 128 -13.18 -10.01 -5.68
N LEU A 129 -13.03 -8.82 -6.25
CA LEU A 129 -13.01 -7.58 -5.47
C LEU A 129 -14.34 -7.35 -4.74
N ARG A 130 -15.50 -7.51 -5.40
CA ARG A 130 -16.82 -7.38 -4.75
C ARG A 130 -16.95 -8.35 -3.57
N ARG A 131 -16.59 -9.61 -3.76
CA ARG A 131 -16.58 -10.62 -2.66
C ARG A 131 -15.63 -10.21 -1.53
N ARG A 132 -14.46 -9.64 -1.86
CA ARG A 132 -13.52 -9.16 -0.85
C ARG A 132 -14.08 -7.99 -0.05
N VAL A 133 -14.77 -7.05 -0.69
CA VAL A 133 -15.47 -5.95 -0.01
C VAL A 133 -16.53 -6.45 0.98
N GLU A 134 -17.28 -7.50 0.62
CA GLU A 134 -18.30 -8.08 1.49
C GLU A 134 -17.73 -8.84 2.69
N GLN A 135 -16.56 -9.43 2.55
CA GLN A 135 -15.96 -10.35 3.53
C GLN A 135 -14.92 -9.71 4.43
N HIS A 136 -14.19 -8.72 3.92
CA HIS A 136 -13.08 -8.11 4.63
C HIS A 136 -13.51 -6.81 5.31
N LYS A 137 -13.08 -6.65 6.57
CA LYS A 137 -13.31 -5.41 7.32
C LYS A 137 -11.97 -4.77 7.63
N ILE A 138 -11.84 -3.50 7.24
CA ILE A 138 -10.69 -2.70 7.63
C ILE A 138 -10.94 -2.13 9.01
N VAL A 139 -10.03 -2.41 9.95
CA VAL A 139 -10.07 -1.85 11.30
C VAL A 139 -9.32 -0.52 11.28
N LEU A 140 -10.03 0.56 11.61
CA LEU A 140 -9.42 1.88 11.73
C LEU A 140 -8.73 2.03 13.08
N HIS A 141 -7.44 2.37 13.06
CA HIS A 141 -6.69 2.78 14.26
C HIS A 141 -6.94 4.26 14.59
N ASN A 142 -7.12 5.07 13.53
CA ASN A 142 -7.50 6.47 13.64
C ASN A 142 -8.58 6.80 12.59
N PRO A 143 -9.50 7.75 12.87
CA PRO A 143 -10.57 8.08 11.95
C PRO A 143 -10.03 8.68 10.65
N CYS A 144 -10.76 8.42 9.55
CA CYS A 144 -10.54 9.12 8.29
C CYS A 144 -10.80 10.61 8.48
N ARG A 145 -10.00 11.47 7.83
CA ARG A 145 -10.09 12.93 7.96
C ARG A 145 -10.76 13.52 6.72
N GLU A 146 -11.74 14.38 6.94
CA GLU A 146 -12.42 15.07 5.86
C GLU A 146 -11.45 15.95 5.05
N GLY A 147 -11.57 15.91 3.73
CA GLY A 147 -10.76 16.70 2.80
C GLY A 147 -9.30 16.24 2.65
N LYS A 148 -8.87 15.16 3.35
CA LYS A 148 -7.54 14.60 3.17
C LYS A 148 -7.51 13.54 2.07
N LYS A 149 -6.37 13.48 1.37
CA LYS A 149 -6.09 12.44 0.38
C LYS A 149 -5.66 11.16 1.10
N LEU A 150 -5.53 10.07 0.35
CA LEU A 150 -5.07 8.79 0.86
C LEU A 150 -3.69 8.43 0.28
N LEU A 151 -2.75 8.13 1.18
CA LEU A 151 -1.48 7.50 0.86
C LEU A 151 -1.49 6.05 1.38
N VAL A 152 -1.32 5.09 0.48
CA VAL A 152 -1.17 3.68 0.81
C VAL A 152 0.30 3.28 0.65
N LEU A 153 0.88 2.65 1.66
CA LEU A 153 2.30 2.30 1.69
C LEU A 153 2.49 0.80 1.91
N ASP A 154 3.29 0.18 1.06
CA ASP A 154 3.87 -1.12 1.33
C ASP A 154 4.99 -1.03 2.39
N ILE A 155 5.44 -2.17 2.94
CA ILE A 155 6.48 -2.24 3.97
C ILE A 155 7.79 -2.77 3.39
N ASP A 156 7.76 -4.02 2.87
CA ASP A 156 8.96 -4.80 2.56
C ASP A 156 9.65 -4.21 1.32
N TYR A 157 10.92 -3.82 1.47
CA TYR A 157 11.70 -3.06 0.48
C TYR A 157 11.18 -1.67 0.11
N THR A 158 10.03 -1.28 0.63
CA THR A 158 9.48 0.08 0.50
C THR A 158 9.93 0.96 1.66
N LEU A 159 9.64 0.56 2.89
CA LEU A 159 10.00 1.28 4.13
C LEU A 159 11.10 0.60 4.93
N PHE A 160 11.39 -0.66 4.63
CA PHE A 160 12.24 -1.53 5.44
C PHE A 160 12.94 -2.57 4.57
N ASP A 161 14.23 -2.83 4.84
CA ASP A 161 14.98 -3.90 4.20
C ASP A 161 14.67 -5.25 4.86
N HIS A 162 13.82 -6.02 4.22
CA HIS A 162 13.32 -7.29 4.74
C HIS A 162 14.40 -8.40 4.84
N ARG A 163 15.44 -8.38 3.99
CA ARG A 163 16.41 -9.49 3.87
C ARG A 163 17.69 -9.33 4.67
N SER A 164 18.10 -8.10 4.92
CA SER A 164 19.33 -7.87 5.66
C SER A 164 19.14 -8.22 7.14
N ILE A 165 20.20 -8.74 7.75
CA ILE A 165 20.21 -9.11 9.17
C ILE A 165 20.81 -7.95 9.94
N ALA A 166 20.16 -7.53 11.03
CA ALA A 166 20.66 -6.50 11.93
C ALA A 166 20.26 -6.83 13.38
N GLU A 167 21.06 -6.40 14.32
CA GLU A 167 20.75 -6.53 15.75
C GLU A 167 19.61 -5.58 16.16
N ASN A 168 19.60 -4.37 15.54
CA ASN A 168 18.56 -3.38 15.76
C ASN A 168 17.72 -3.20 14.48
N PRO A 169 16.38 -3.43 14.54
CA PRO A 169 15.49 -3.21 13.38
C PRO A 169 15.59 -1.83 12.75
N LEU A 170 15.96 -0.80 13.52
CA LEU A 170 16.12 0.57 13.02
C LEU A 170 17.27 0.71 12.01
N GLU A 171 18.25 -0.21 12.01
CA GLU A 171 19.31 -0.23 11.01
C GLU A 171 18.80 -0.61 9.62
N LEU A 172 17.70 -1.35 9.57
CA LEU A 172 17.03 -1.79 8.35
C LEU A 172 15.90 -0.86 7.91
N MET A 173 15.59 0.17 8.69
CA MET A 173 14.62 1.20 8.35
C MET A 173 15.16 2.08 7.23
N ARG A 174 14.34 2.37 6.21
CA ARG A 174 14.69 3.29 5.14
C ARG A 174 14.92 4.70 5.69
N PRO A 175 15.94 5.41 5.24
CA PRO A 175 16.20 6.78 5.67
C PRO A 175 15.00 7.70 5.45
N TYR A 176 14.88 8.70 6.32
CA TYR A 176 13.84 9.73 6.27
C TYR A 176 12.39 9.22 6.47
N LEU A 177 12.19 8.00 6.99
CA LEU A 177 10.85 7.42 7.16
C LEU A 177 9.93 8.30 8.00
N HIS A 178 10.39 8.76 9.16
CA HIS A 178 9.55 9.55 10.06
C HIS A 178 9.30 10.97 9.55
N GLU A 179 10.27 11.57 8.91
CA GLU A 179 10.15 12.87 8.25
C GLU A 179 9.14 12.79 7.09
N PHE A 180 9.25 11.74 6.26
CA PHE A 180 8.33 11.47 5.18
C PHE A 180 6.89 11.28 5.68
N LEU A 181 6.67 10.41 6.68
CA LEU A 181 5.34 10.17 7.25
C LEU A 181 4.76 11.43 7.91
N THR A 182 5.60 12.24 8.57
CA THR A 182 5.17 13.51 9.17
C THR A 182 4.70 14.51 8.11
N ALA A 183 5.48 14.68 7.06
CA ALA A 183 5.13 15.58 5.97
C ALA A 183 3.90 15.09 5.20
N ALA A 184 3.83 13.79 4.89
CA ALA A 184 2.69 13.19 4.21
C ALA A 184 1.40 13.33 5.03
N TYR A 185 1.46 13.14 6.35
CA TYR A 185 0.29 13.23 7.23
C TYR A 185 -0.36 14.62 7.23
N ALA A 186 0.38 15.67 6.88
CA ALA A 186 -0.21 17.00 6.75
C ALA A 186 -1.35 17.04 5.73
N GLU A 187 -1.25 16.29 4.62
CA GLU A 187 -2.17 16.34 3.49
C GLU A 187 -2.87 15.00 3.19
N TYR A 188 -2.35 13.89 3.73
CA TYR A 188 -2.82 12.53 3.46
C TYR A 188 -3.19 11.80 4.75
N ASP A 189 -4.22 10.99 4.71
CA ASP A 189 -4.38 9.85 5.60
C ASP A 189 -3.43 8.73 5.16
N ILE A 190 -2.91 7.95 6.11
CA ILE A 190 -1.89 6.95 5.82
C ILE A 190 -2.43 5.57 6.15
N ILE A 191 -2.45 4.67 5.16
CA ILE A 191 -2.74 3.26 5.32
C ILE A 191 -1.49 2.46 4.98
N ILE A 192 -1.11 1.54 5.87
CA ILE A 192 -0.03 0.57 5.63
C ILE A 192 -0.64 -0.71 5.09
N TRP A 193 -0.13 -1.23 3.97
CA TRP A 193 -0.66 -2.46 3.37
C TRP A 193 0.46 -3.41 2.94
N SER A 194 0.69 -4.49 3.69
CA SER A 194 1.71 -5.50 3.38
C SER A 194 1.09 -6.79 2.85
N ALA A 195 1.87 -7.54 2.07
CA ALA A 195 1.53 -8.89 1.63
C ALA A 195 1.83 -9.98 2.69
N THR A 196 2.19 -9.57 3.91
CA THR A 196 2.47 -10.46 5.06
C THR A 196 1.26 -10.57 6.00
N SER A 197 1.38 -11.29 7.12
CA SER A 197 0.32 -11.38 8.12
C SER A 197 0.19 -10.10 8.95
N MET A 198 -1.00 -9.81 9.50
CA MET A 198 -1.24 -8.64 10.35
C MET A 198 -0.28 -8.60 11.55
N LYS A 199 -0.04 -9.73 12.18
CA LYS A 199 0.91 -9.83 13.30
C LYS A 199 2.30 -9.35 12.91
N TRP A 200 2.75 -9.67 11.69
CA TRP A 200 4.03 -9.19 11.17
C TRP A 200 4.00 -7.69 10.87
N VAL A 201 2.90 -7.20 10.30
CA VAL A 201 2.70 -5.76 10.05
C VAL A 201 2.79 -4.96 11.35
N GLU A 202 2.03 -5.37 12.38
CA GLU A 202 2.03 -4.75 13.71
C GLU A 202 3.42 -4.77 14.35
N LEU A 203 4.07 -5.94 14.31
CA LEU A 203 5.42 -6.10 14.85
C LEU A 203 6.42 -5.15 14.17
N LYS A 204 6.42 -5.07 12.84
CA LYS A 204 7.34 -4.22 12.08
C LYS A 204 7.05 -2.74 12.31
N MET A 205 5.81 -2.32 12.24
CA MET A 205 5.44 -0.92 12.48
C MET A 205 5.76 -0.49 13.92
N GLY A 206 5.58 -1.36 14.89
CA GLY A 206 6.01 -1.13 16.27
C GLY A 206 7.53 -1.02 16.42
N GLN A 207 8.30 -1.96 15.84
CA GLN A 207 9.76 -1.94 15.87
C GLN A 207 10.38 -0.71 15.21
N LEU A 208 9.74 -0.19 14.16
CA LEU A 208 10.16 1.03 13.47
C LEU A 208 9.66 2.31 14.16
N GLY A 209 8.93 2.22 15.27
CA GLY A 209 8.38 3.37 15.99
C GLY A 209 7.30 4.13 15.22
N VAL A 210 6.62 3.47 14.26
CA VAL A 210 5.61 4.10 13.40
C VAL A 210 4.28 4.27 14.13
N LEU A 211 3.90 3.32 15.00
CA LEU A 211 2.58 3.32 15.65
C LEU A 211 2.43 4.37 16.75
N ASP A 212 3.50 4.67 17.47
CA ASP A 212 3.49 5.56 18.62
C ASP A 212 4.09 6.95 18.34
N ASN A 213 4.28 7.30 17.09
CA ASN A 213 4.88 8.58 16.72
C ASN A 213 3.90 9.73 17.01
N PRO A 214 4.34 10.80 17.72
CA PRO A 214 3.48 11.93 18.08
C PRO A 214 3.13 12.85 16.89
N ASN A 215 3.92 12.84 15.81
CA ASN A 215 3.81 13.80 14.71
C ASN A 215 2.86 13.37 13.60
N TYR A 216 2.50 12.08 13.52
CA TYR A 216 1.56 11.55 12.54
C TYR A 216 0.77 10.38 13.11
N LYS A 217 -0.26 9.95 12.38
CA LYS A 217 -1.09 8.81 12.77
C LYS A 217 -1.34 7.92 11.57
N ILE A 218 -1.31 6.61 11.82
CA ILE A 218 -1.70 5.59 10.84
C ILE A 218 -3.20 5.38 10.93
N THR A 219 -3.90 5.57 9.82
CA THR A 219 -5.36 5.44 9.74
C THR A 219 -5.77 3.98 9.87
N ALA A 220 -5.12 3.08 9.13
CA ALA A 220 -5.35 1.64 9.20
C ALA A 220 -4.11 0.86 8.78
N MET A 221 -4.08 -0.41 9.17
CA MET A 221 -3.14 -1.40 8.65
C MET A 221 -3.90 -2.53 7.98
N MET A 222 -3.35 -3.01 6.87
CA MET A 222 -3.92 -4.08 6.04
C MET A 222 -2.85 -5.12 5.74
N ASP A 223 -3.25 -6.36 5.67
CA ASP A 223 -2.39 -7.51 5.43
C ASP A 223 -2.75 -8.25 4.13
N HIS A 224 -2.13 -9.41 3.90
CA HIS A 224 -2.39 -10.25 2.73
C HIS A 224 -3.87 -10.66 2.58
N MET A 225 -4.65 -10.65 3.66
CA MET A 225 -6.06 -11.01 3.67
C MET A 225 -6.93 -10.04 2.85
N ALA A 226 -6.50 -8.79 2.76
CA ALA A 226 -7.16 -7.75 1.96
C ALA A 226 -6.85 -7.84 0.46
N MET A 227 -5.86 -8.64 0.05
CA MET A 227 -5.47 -8.81 -1.35
C MET A 227 -6.46 -9.71 -2.11
N ILE A 228 -6.39 -9.69 -3.44
CA ILE A 228 -7.06 -10.65 -4.33
C ILE A 228 -6.04 -11.34 -5.22
N THR A 229 -6.33 -12.58 -5.59
CA THR A 229 -5.52 -13.33 -6.56
C THR A 229 -5.99 -13.03 -7.97
N VAL A 230 -5.06 -12.64 -8.83
CA VAL A 230 -5.30 -12.39 -10.25
C VAL A 230 -4.41 -13.29 -11.11
N GLN A 231 -4.78 -13.44 -12.38
CA GLN A 231 -3.99 -14.18 -13.34
C GLN A 231 -3.59 -13.28 -14.51
N SER A 232 -2.31 -13.30 -14.83
CA SER A 232 -1.68 -12.69 -15.98
C SER A 232 -1.12 -13.77 -16.88
N ASP A 233 -1.10 -13.54 -18.18
CA ASP A 233 -0.53 -14.48 -19.14
C ASP A 233 1.01 -14.51 -19.02
N HIS A 234 1.60 -13.41 -18.58
CA HIS A 234 3.05 -13.27 -18.44
C HIS A 234 3.57 -13.68 -17.05
N TYR A 235 2.89 -13.26 -15.98
CA TYR A 235 3.34 -13.48 -14.59
C TYR A 235 2.67 -14.67 -13.90
N GLY A 236 1.76 -15.37 -14.62
CA GLY A 236 0.98 -16.45 -14.01
C GLY A 236 0.01 -15.92 -12.96
N VAL A 237 -0.11 -16.64 -11.86
CA VAL A 237 -1.02 -16.30 -10.76
C VAL A 237 -0.27 -15.59 -9.65
N PHE A 238 -0.78 -14.44 -9.23
CA PHE A 238 -0.21 -13.66 -8.13
C PHE A 238 -1.29 -12.87 -7.39
N ASP A 239 -0.92 -12.42 -6.19
CA ASP A 239 -1.77 -11.56 -5.38
C ASP A 239 -1.48 -10.09 -5.64
N CYS A 240 -2.52 -9.26 -5.66
CA CYS A 240 -2.40 -7.82 -5.80
C CYS A 240 -3.24 -7.08 -4.75
N LYS A 241 -2.97 -5.79 -4.59
CA LYS A 241 -3.59 -4.90 -3.59
C LYS A 241 -4.61 -3.98 -4.28
N PRO A 242 -5.89 -4.39 -4.43
CA PRO A 242 -6.89 -3.59 -5.12
C PRO A 242 -7.34 -2.41 -4.26
N LEU A 243 -6.97 -1.19 -4.61
CA LEU A 243 -7.40 0.04 -3.92
C LEU A 243 -8.93 0.20 -3.91
N GLY A 244 -9.61 -0.42 -4.89
CA GLY A 244 -11.07 -0.48 -4.94
C GLY A 244 -11.72 -1.06 -3.68
N LEU A 245 -11.00 -1.87 -2.88
CA LEU A 245 -11.46 -2.32 -1.57
C LEU A 245 -11.61 -1.15 -0.59
N ILE A 246 -10.61 -0.29 -0.52
CA ILE A 246 -10.63 0.88 0.38
C ILE A 246 -11.71 1.86 -0.07
N TRP A 247 -11.81 2.14 -1.38
CA TRP A 247 -12.80 3.06 -1.92
C TRP A 247 -14.23 2.57 -1.72
N ALA A 248 -14.48 1.26 -1.80
CA ALA A 248 -15.79 0.69 -1.57
C ALA A 248 -16.20 0.71 -0.09
N LEU A 249 -15.25 0.59 0.84
CA LEU A 249 -15.51 0.60 2.28
C LEU A 249 -15.57 2.02 2.87
N PHE A 250 -14.90 3.00 2.25
CA PHE A 250 -14.86 4.40 2.70
C PHE A 250 -15.14 5.38 1.55
N PRO A 251 -16.28 5.25 0.85
CA PRO A 251 -16.58 6.05 -0.35
C PRO A 251 -16.77 7.55 -0.08
N GLU A 252 -17.03 7.91 1.17
CA GLU A 252 -17.20 9.31 1.61
C GLU A 252 -15.85 10.04 1.71
N PHE A 253 -14.74 9.31 1.87
CA PHE A 253 -13.41 9.87 2.08
C PHE A 253 -12.48 9.63 0.89
N TYR A 254 -12.52 8.43 0.28
CA TYR A 254 -11.51 8.02 -0.69
C TYR A 254 -12.09 7.56 -2.02
N SER A 255 -11.37 7.89 -3.07
CA SER A 255 -11.70 7.57 -4.46
C SER A 255 -10.42 7.47 -5.30
N PRO A 256 -10.49 7.05 -6.57
CA PRO A 256 -9.33 7.10 -7.47
C PRO A 256 -8.70 8.49 -7.57
N LYS A 257 -9.50 9.57 -7.41
CA LYS A 257 -9.03 10.94 -7.58
C LYS A 257 -8.10 11.43 -6.47
N ASN A 258 -8.26 10.91 -5.26
CA ASN A 258 -7.54 11.40 -4.10
C ASN A 258 -6.65 10.33 -3.42
N THR A 259 -6.32 9.25 -4.14
CA THR A 259 -5.53 8.14 -3.60
C THR A 259 -4.26 7.93 -4.41
N ILE A 260 -3.15 7.68 -3.72
CA ILE A 260 -1.89 7.21 -4.31
C ILE A 260 -1.32 6.07 -3.46
N MET A 261 -0.69 5.10 -4.12
CA MET A 261 -0.05 3.95 -3.47
C MET A 261 1.41 3.85 -3.87
N PHE A 262 2.30 3.66 -2.89
CA PHE A 262 3.70 3.35 -3.10
C PHE A 262 4.00 1.89 -2.76
N ASP A 263 4.62 1.19 -3.70
CA ASP A 263 4.99 -0.21 -3.58
C ASP A 263 6.23 -0.46 -4.45
N ASP A 264 7.13 -1.37 -4.05
CA ASP A 264 8.28 -1.74 -4.87
C ASP A 264 7.91 -2.66 -6.04
N LEU A 265 6.72 -3.29 -5.99
CA LEU A 265 6.22 -4.22 -6.99
C LEU A 265 5.02 -3.65 -7.76
N ARG A 266 5.19 -3.36 -9.04
CA ARG A 266 4.12 -2.83 -9.92
C ARG A 266 2.90 -3.75 -9.98
N ARG A 267 3.09 -5.06 -9.90
CA ARG A 267 2.00 -6.04 -9.89
C ARG A 267 1.03 -5.85 -8.73
N ASN A 268 1.46 -5.25 -7.62
CA ASN A 268 0.59 -5.02 -6.48
C ASN A 268 -0.55 -4.04 -6.76
N PHE A 269 -0.36 -3.12 -7.70
CA PHE A 269 -1.39 -2.15 -8.07
C PHE A 269 -1.97 -2.32 -9.48
N VAL A 270 -1.88 -3.54 -10.09
CA VAL A 270 -2.41 -3.83 -11.42
C VAL A 270 -3.91 -3.56 -11.57
N MET A 271 -4.68 -3.66 -10.48
CA MET A 271 -6.10 -3.31 -10.47
C MET A 271 -6.34 -1.80 -10.52
N ASN A 272 -5.34 -0.99 -10.21
CA ASN A 272 -5.41 0.47 -10.11
C ASN A 272 -4.11 1.13 -10.59
N PRO A 273 -3.67 0.88 -11.83
CA PRO A 273 -2.34 1.28 -12.32
C PRO A 273 -2.13 2.79 -12.36
N GLN A 274 -3.21 3.58 -12.43
CA GLN A 274 -3.15 5.05 -12.43
C GLN A 274 -2.90 5.65 -11.03
N ASN A 275 -3.06 4.84 -9.99
CA ASN A 275 -2.88 5.28 -8.60
C ASN A 275 -1.62 4.69 -7.96
N GLY A 276 -0.87 3.87 -8.71
CA GLY A 276 0.33 3.21 -8.22
C GLY A 276 1.61 3.92 -8.67
N LEU A 277 2.52 4.14 -7.72
CA LEU A 277 3.88 4.59 -7.96
C LEU A 277 4.84 3.50 -7.53
N ALA A 278 5.61 2.96 -8.49
CA ALA A 278 6.67 2.00 -8.19
C ALA A 278 7.88 2.73 -7.60
N ILE A 279 8.18 2.42 -6.33
CA ILE A 279 9.32 2.95 -5.62
C ILE A 279 10.56 2.06 -5.87
N ARG A 280 11.74 2.65 -5.85
CA ARG A 280 12.97 1.84 -5.91
C ARG A 280 13.10 0.97 -4.67
N PRO A 281 13.30 -0.37 -4.82
CA PRO A 281 13.38 -1.25 -3.67
C PRO A 281 14.59 -0.94 -2.78
N PHE A 282 14.34 -0.77 -1.49
CA PHE A 282 15.37 -0.54 -0.48
C PHE A 282 15.96 -1.87 -0.01
N ARG A 283 17.12 -2.23 -0.53
CA ARG A 283 17.83 -3.48 -0.24
C ARG A 283 19.26 -3.18 0.21
N LYS A 284 19.90 -4.14 0.91
CA LYS A 284 21.26 -4.02 1.42
C LYS A 284 21.45 -2.75 2.26
N ALA A 285 20.61 -2.59 3.29
CA ALA A 285 20.56 -1.41 4.13
C ALA A 285 21.94 -0.99 4.63
N HIS A 286 22.79 -1.92 5.06
CA HIS A 286 24.15 -1.63 5.53
C HIS A 286 25.02 -0.88 4.52
N THR A 287 24.76 -1.06 3.22
CA THR A 287 25.51 -0.41 2.14
C THR A 287 24.80 0.84 1.63
N ASN A 288 23.47 0.75 1.46
CA ASN A 288 22.70 1.73 0.69
C ASN A 288 22.07 2.82 1.57
N ARG A 289 21.93 2.59 2.88
CA ARG A 289 21.23 3.51 3.78
C ARG A 289 21.82 4.93 3.77
N SER A 290 23.14 5.07 3.70
CA SER A 290 23.80 6.39 3.73
C SER A 290 23.57 7.23 2.47
N SER A 291 23.19 6.61 1.35
CA SER A 291 22.99 7.27 0.05
C SER A 291 21.51 7.25 -0.40
N ASP A 292 20.62 6.49 0.27
CA ASP A 292 19.22 6.43 -0.10
C ASP A 292 18.49 7.73 0.27
N GLN A 293 17.96 8.41 -0.73
CA GLN A 293 17.21 9.65 -0.62
C GLN A 293 15.78 9.52 -1.19
N GLU A 294 15.33 8.31 -1.45
CA GLU A 294 14.07 8.06 -2.16
C GLU A 294 12.87 8.67 -1.41
N LEU A 295 12.75 8.41 -0.09
CA LEU A 295 11.64 8.96 0.69
C LEU A 295 11.68 10.49 0.78
N MET A 296 12.87 11.10 0.77
CA MET A 296 13.00 12.54 0.73
C MET A 296 12.48 13.14 -0.58
N LYS A 297 12.84 12.54 -1.72
CA LYS A 297 12.33 12.95 -3.05
C LYS A 297 10.83 12.72 -3.18
N LEU A 298 10.32 11.57 -2.69
CA LEU A 298 8.90 11.26 -2.67
C LEU A 298 8.09 12.20 -1.77
N THR A 299 8.70 12.72 -0.69
CA THR A 299 8.07 13.78 0.12
C THR A 299 7.80 15.02 -0.73
N GLN A 300 8.79 15.46 -1.50
CA GLN A 300 8.64 16.62 -2.38
C GLN A 300 7.54 16.40 -3.41
N TYR A 301 7.55 15.23 -4.04
CA TYR A 301 6.52 14.86 -5.01
C TYR A 301 5.10 14.84 -4.39
N LEU A 302 4.91 14.18 -3.24
CA LEU A 302 3.62 14.12 -2.55
C LEU A 302 3.08 15.50 -2.20
N LEU A 303 3.94 16.37 -1.68
CA LEU A 303 3.52 17.74 -1.33
C LEU A 303 3.18 18.57 -2.57
N ALA A 304 3.90 18.38 -3.68
CA ALA A 304 3.61 19.07 -4.93
C ALA A 304 2.26 18.67 -5.56
N ILE A 305 1.85 17.39 -5.44
CA ILE A 305 0.57 16.91 -5.96
C ILE A 305 -0.59 17.02 -4.96
N ALA A 306 -0.33 17.44 -3.72
CA ALA A 306 -1.33 17.49 -2.66
C ALA A 306 -2.50 18.46 -2.97
N ASP A 307 -2.22 19.55 -3.69
CA ASP A 307 -3.23 20.56 -4.06
C ASP A 307 -4.06 20.20 -5.30
N LEU A 308 -3.73 19.10 -6.00
CA LEU A 308 -4.42 18.70 -7.22
C LEU A 308 -5.76 18.02 -6.90
N ASP A 309 -6.80 18.32 -7.68
CA ASP A 309 -8.13 17.75 -7.49
C ASP A 309 -8.24 16.27 -7.89
N ASP A 310 -7.39 15.82 -8.82
CA ASP A 310 -7.45 14.48 -9.37
C ASP A 310 -6.04 13.91 -9.59
N LEU A 311 -5.66 12.94 -8.73
CA LEU A 311 -4.37 12.26 -8.83
C LEU A 311 -4.36 11.16 -9.90
N SER A 312 -5.53 10.66 -10.32
CA SER A 312 -5.64 9.53 -11.26
C SER A 312 -5.27 9.90 -12.70
N VAL A 313 -5.16 11.20 -12.99
CA VAL A 313 -4.75 11.70 -14.33
C VAL A 313 -3.24 11.88 -14.47
N LEU A 314 -2.49 11.70 -13.38
CA LEU A 314 -1.04 11.87 -13.37
C LEU A 314 -0.33 10.61 -13.89
N ASP A 315 0.79 10.82 -14.58
CA ASP A 315 1.72 9.73 -14.91
C ASP A 315 2.76 9.59 -13.78
N HIS A 316 2.46 8.75 -12.81
CA HIS A 316 3.34 8.49 -11.67
C HIS A 316 4.63 7.73 -12.05
N LYS A 317 4.78 7.26 -13.29
CA LYS A 317 6.03 6.59 -13.75
C LYS A 317 7.18 7.59 -13.88
N ASN A 318 6.85 8.85 -14.23
CA ASN A 318 7.82 9.91 -14.45
C ASN A 318 7.90 10.89 -13.26
N TRP A 319 7.55 10.43 -12.05
CA TRP A 319 7.51 11.28 -10.87
C TRP A 319 8.85 11.98 -10.54
N GLU A 320 9.99 11.38 -10.91
CA GLU A 320 11.31 11.98 -10.69
C GLU A 320 11.52 13.25 -11.51
N SER A 321 11.06 13.28 -12.77
CA SER A 321 11.16 14.47 -13.63
C SER A 321 10.24 15.62 -13.18
N PHE A 322 9.18 15.33 -12.46
CA PHE A 322 8.28 16.34 -11.91
C PHE A 322 8.99 17.30 -10.93
N ASN A 323 10.05 16.84 -10.27
CA ASN A 323 10.84 17.63 -9.36
C ASN A 323 11.93 18.48 -10.07
N GLU A 324 12.35 18.11 -11.28
CA GLU A 324 13.37 18.80 -12.06
C GLU A 324 12.80 20.04 -12.77
N ASP A 325 11.57 19.98 -13.27
CA ASP A 325 10.91 21.09 -13.97
C ASP A 325 10.59 22.30 -13.06
N THR A 326 10.53 22.11 -11.75
CA THR A 326 10.28 23.19 -10.80
C THR A 326 11.53 24.02 -10.48
N THR A 327 12.73 23.55 -10.86
CA THR A 327 14.00 24.25 -10.63
C THR A 327 14.48 25.09 -11.81
N GLU A 328 13.96 24.91 -13.03
CA GLU A 328 14.47 25.58 -14.25
C GLU A 328 13.57 26.66 -14.86
N GLN A 329 12.35 26.94 -14.38
CA GLN A 329 11.50 27.98 -14.98
C GLN A 329 11.60 29.35 -14.28
N GLY A 330 12.73 29.99 -14.52
CA GLY A 330 12.92 31.44 -14.39
C GLY A 330 12.92 32.19 -15.72
N ASP A 331 12.18 31.77 -16.78
CA ASP A 331 12.09 32.52 -18.02
C ASP A 331 10.68 32.52 -18.62
N CYS A 332 9.88 33.52 -18.28
CA CYS A 332 8.59 33.80 -18.88
C CYS A 332 8.76 34.74 -20.11
N SER A 333 9.15 34.20 -21.26
CA SER A 333 9.04 34.94 -22.51
C SER A 333 8.34 34.09 -23.60
N ALA A 334 7.12 34.50 -23.87
CA ALA A 334 6.33 34.33 -25.09
C ALA A 334 4.96 33.60 -24.93
N ILE A 335 3.94 34.34 -24.52
CA ILE A 335 2.59 34.19 -25.14
C ILE A 335 1.95 35.58 -25.20
N ARG A 336 1.64 36.01 -26.41
CA ARG A 336 0.89 37.25 -26.67
C ARG A 336 -0.60 37.04 -26.39
N GLY A 337 -1.21 37.90 -25.57
CA GLY A 337 -2.64 38.17 -25.57
C GLY A 337 -3.44 37.49 -24.45
N GLY A 338 -3.40 38.01 -23.24
CA GLY A 338 -4.29 37.67 -22.13
C GLY A 338 -3.66 38.13 -20.82
N LYS A 339 -4.41 38.90 -20.01
CA LYS A 339 -3.90 39.45 -18.75
C LYS A 339 -3.32 38.34 -17.86
N PRO A 340 -2.06 38.48 -17.38
CA PRO A 340 -1.45 37.47 -16.53
C PRO A 340 -1.96 37.64 -15.09
N HIS A 341 -2.60 36.58 -14.57
CA HIS A 341 -2.61 36.33 -13.13
C HIS A 341 -1.37 35.49 -12.81
N CYS A 342 -0.26 36.15 -12.58
CA CYS A 342 0.93 35.53 -12.00
C CYS A 342 0.67 35.27 -10.51
N CYS A 343 0.32 34.04 -10.14
CA CYS A 343 0.63 33.55 -8.80
C CYS A 343 2.04 32.95 -8.87
N GLU A 344 3.07 33.73 -8.48
CA GLU A 344 4.39 33.16 -8.18
C GLU A 344 4.27 32.26 -6.96
N LYS A 345 4.15 30.96 -7.22
CA LYS A 345 4.42 29.95 -6.19
C LYS A 345 5.96 29.78 -6.13
N LYS A 346 6.62 30.42 -5.19
CA LYS A 346 8.01 30.08 -4.85
C LYS A 346 8.04 28.62 -4.39
N PRO A 347 8.99 27.79 -4.88
CA PRO A 347 9.18 26.46 -4.34
C PRO A 347 9.52 26.59 -2.85
N VAL A 348 8.72 25.98 -1.99
CA VAL A 348 9.03 25.87 -0.57
C VAL A 348 10.14 24.82 -0.46
N ILE A 349 11.38 25.28 -0.42
CA ILE A 349 12.50 24.44 -0.01
C ILE A 349 12.28 24.21 1.49
N VAL A 350 11.73 23.05 1.82
CA VAL A 350 11.70 22.58 3.21
C VAL A 350 13.12 22.10 3.50
N ASP A 351 13.92 22.92 4.19
CA ASP A 351 15.17 22.48 4.79
C ASP A 351 14.83 21.41 5.84
N LEU A 352 14.82 20.14 5.40
CA LEU A 352 14.68 18.98 6.27
C LEU A 352 15.99 18.75 7.03
N LEU A 353 16.35 19.70 7.91
CA LEU A 353 17.37 19.45 8.93
C LEU A 353 16.71 18.65 10.06
N PRO A 354 17.39 17.62 10.60
CA PRO A 354 16.86 16.82 11.72
C PRO A 354 16.52 17.74 12.91
N GLY A 355 15.24 17.83 13.24
CA GLY A 355 14.76 18.53 14.42
C GLY A 355 14.11 19.91 14.23
N ALA A 356 13.87 20.40 13.02
CA ALA A 356 13.14 21.64 12.80
C ALA A 356 11.61 21.40 12.81
N PRO A 357 10.81 22.13 13.61
CA PRO A 357 9.35 21.99 13.58
C PRO A 357 8.80 22.62 12.29
N TYR A 358 7.92 21.88 11.61
CA TYR A 358 7.18 22.34 10.43
C TYR A 358 6.29 23.54 10.80
N ASN A 359 6.56 24.70 10.22
CA ASN A 359 5.81 25.92 10.46
C ASN A 359 4.96 26.30 9.25
N LYS A 360 3.63 26.05 9.35
CA LYS A 360 2.61 26.27 8.31
C LYS A 360 2.25 27.75 8.06
N GLN A 361 2.95 28.73 8.67
CA GLN A 361 2.50 30.14 8.67
C GLN A 361 2.89 30.99 7.45
N GLU A 362 3.63 30.46 6.45
CA GLU A 362 4.03 31.28 5.28
C GLU A 362 3.19 31.06 4.01
N ALA A 363 2.16 30.22 4.03
CA ALA A 363 1.36 29.91 2.84
C ALA A 363 0.07 30.75 2.67
N ASN A 364 -0.16 31.80 3.47
CA ASN A 364 -1.35 32.65 3.38
C ASN A 364 -0.98 34.10 3.04
N CYS A 365 -0.64 34.36 1.80
CA CYS A 365 -0.56 35.71 1.30
C CYS A 365 -1.12 35.86 -0.11
N CYS A 366 -2.48 35.83 -0.23
CA CYS A 366 -3.23 36.37 -1.35
C CYS A 366 -4.67 36.65 -0.94
N LYS A 367 -4.90 37.58 0.00
CA LYS A 367 -6.11 38.40 0.06
C LYS A 367 -5.67 39.81 0.35
N GLY A 368 -5.97 40.71 -0.62
CA GLY A 368 -5.58 42.12 -0.55
C GLY A 368 -6.06 42.82 0.71
N GLY A 369 -5.15 43.52 1.37
CA GLY A 369 -5.42 44.35 2.51
C GLY A 369 -4.17 45.17 2.82
N VAL A 370 -4.30 46.48 2.80
CA VAL A 370 -3.33 47.54 3.00
C VAL A 370 -2.44 47.31 4.24
N LEU A 371 -1.12 47.34 4.06
CA LEU A 371 -0.12 47.28 5.12
C LEU A 371 0.07 48.67 5.73
N THR A 372 -0.22 48.81 7.02
CA THR A 372 0.39 49.84 7.87
C THR A 372 1.50 49.21 8.68
N SER A 373 2.70 49.78 8.54
CA SER A 373 3.90 49.40 9.23
C SER A 373 3.83 49.67 10.74
N MET A 374 4.18 48.66 11.57
CA MET A 374 4.64 48.91 12.94
C MET A 374 5.92 48.14 13.18
N THR A 375 6.99 48.92 13.36
CA THR A 375 8.27 48.50 13.93
C THR A 375 8.11 48.16 15.40
N GLN A 376 8.60 47.01 15.85
CA GLN A 376 8.91 46.77 17.27
C GLN A 376 10.22 46.02 17.46
N ASP A 377 10.98 46.55 18.37
CA ASP A 377 12.31 46.36 18.89
C ASP A 377 12.57 44.95 19.51
N PRO A 378 13.76 44.35 19.36
CA PRO A 378 14.11 43.09 20.01
C PRO A 378 14.84 43.37 21.34
N GLY A 379 14.16 43.00 22.43
CA GLY A 379 14.79 43.03 23.76
C GLY A 379 14.08 42.24 24.82
N LYS A 380 14.83 41.31 25.41
CA LYS A 380 14.59 40.62 26.69
C LYS A 380 13.66 39.40 26.69
N TYR A 381 14.24 38.21 26.85
CA TYR A 381 14.24 37.39 28.08
C TYR A 381 14.97 36.06 27.85
N GLY A 382 16.08 35.88 28.54
CA GLY A 382 16.74 34.61 28.73
C GLY A 382 16.02 33.83 29.84
N ALA A 383 15.79 32.55 29.63
CA ALA A 383 15.52 31.57 30.68
C ALA A 383 16.14 30.24 30.31
N SER A 384 17.20 29.91 31.04
CA SER A 384 17.85 28.61 31.11
C SER A 384 16.94 27.60 31.76
N PHE A 385 16.68 26.47 31.09
CA PHE A 385 16.13 25.27 31.72
C PHE A 385 17.17 24.15 31.69
N ARG A 386 17.71 23.86 32.87
CA ARG A 386 18.46 22.61 33.15
C ARG A 386 17.46 21.48 33.35
N MET A 387 17.54 20.42 32.57
CA MET A 387 16.92 19.14 32.89
C MET A 387 17.86 18.29 33.74
N SER A 388 17.41 17.92 34.91
CA SER A 388 18.03 16.93 35.76
C SER A 388 17.61 15.54 35.30
N ILE A 389 18.58 14.69 35.05
CA ILE A 389 18.40 13.26 34.83
C ILE A 389 18.28 12.61 36.22
N GLY A 390 17.11 12.08 36.56
CA GLY A 390 16.88 11.25 37.70
C GLY A 390 16.89 9.77 37.31
N SER A 391 17.93 9.06 37.70
CA SER A 391 18.04 7.62 37.69
C SER A 391 17.16 7.03 38.76
N VAL A 392 16.30 6.04 38.44
CA VAL A 392 15.69 5.15 39.41
C VAL A 392 15.90 3.70 38.92
N TYR A 393 16.78 3.01 39.61
CA TYR A 393 16.81 1.56 39.73
C TYR A 393 15.85 1.13 40.85
N ALA A 394 14.96 0.20 40.57
CA ALA A 394 14.56 -0.94 41.41
C ALA A 394 13.64 -1.86 40.59
#